data_7af98fe3968ec3d94a8e74298ba44b9f
#
_entry.id   7af98fe3968ec3d94a8e74298ba44b9f
#
_cell.length_a   1.000
_cell.length_b   1.000
_cell.length_c   1.000
_cell.angle_alpha   90.00
_cell.angle_beta   90.00
_cell.angle_gamma   90.00
#
_symmetry.space_group_name_H-M   'P 1'
#
loop_
_entity.id
_entity.type
_entity.pdbx_description
1 polymer ?
#
loop_
_entity_poly.entity_id
_entity_poly.type
_entity_poly.pdbx_seq_one_letter_code
_entity_poly.pdbx_strand_id
1 'polypeptide(L)'
;MKTSKYNYFISQESGKMLVFNGRTKRFFEVSERNATAFRDIIENPTAEKFEQYKLFYLRMRDEGFVLEDEVDEFKLIVEDISVQ
;
A
#
# COMPACT_ATOMS: atom_id res chain seq x y z
N MET A 1 -7.41 3.58 8.79
CA MET A 1 -6.78 3.61 7.44
C MET A 1 -7.44 2.61 6.52
N LYS A 2 -7.32 2.85 5.24
CA LYS A 2 -7.82 1.95 4.20
C LYS A 2 -6.72 1.66 3.18
N THR A 3 -6.84 0.51 2.51
CA THR A 3 -5.88 0.14 1.47
C THR A 3 -6.12 0.95 0.19
N SER A 4 -5.04 1.24 -0.55
CA SER A 4 -5.15 1.88 -1.86
C SER A 4 -5.80 0.91 -2.86
N LYS A 5 -6.62 1.42 -3.76
CA LYS A 5 -7.23 0.64 -4.85
C LYS A 5 -6.23 0.33 -5.97
N TYR A 6 -5.06 0.95 -5.93
CA TYR A 6 -4.05 0.86 -6.99
C TYR A 6 -2.83 0.03 -6.57
N ASN A 7 -2.96 -0.76 -5.49
CA ASN A 7 -1.92 -1.70 -5.08
C ASN A 7 -1.96 -2.95 -5.93
N TYR A 8 -0.78 -3.39 -6.37
CA TYR A 8 -0.60 -4.64 -7.11
C TYR A 8 0.40 -5.52 -6.36
N PHE A 9 0.03 -6.76 -6.15
CA PHE A 9 0.88 -7.75 -5.47
C PHE A 9 1.30 -8.77 -6.51
N ILE A 10 2.60 -8.80 -6.82
CA ILE A 10 3.14 -9.62 -7.89
C ILE A 10 4.10 -10.65 -7.29
N SER A 11 3.76 -11.94 -7.42
CA SER A 11 4.63 -13.03 -6.98
C SER A 11 5.72 -13.24 -8.01
N GLN A 12 6.96 -13.33 -7.55
CA GLN A 12 8.12 -13.56 -8.41
C GLN A 12 8.52 -15.04 -8.37
N GLU A 13 9.30 -15.47 -9.37
CA GLU A 13 9.79 -16.86 -9.45
C GLU A 13 10.66 -17.23 -8.24
N SER A 14 11.37 -16.26 -7.68
CA SER A 14 12.20 -16.46 -6.49
C SER A 14 11.40 -16.69 -5.20
N GLY A 15 10.05 -16.55 -5.27
CA GLY A 15 9.18 -16.59 -4.10
C GLY A 15 8.96 -15.25 -3.44
N LYS A 16 9.77 -14.25 -3.76
CA LYS A 16 9.57 -12.89 -3.26
C LYS A 16 8.31 -12.29 -3.85
N MET A 17 7.73 -11.32 -3.14
CA MET A 17 6.56 -10.58 -3.61
C MET A 17 6.94 -9.13 -3.86
N LEU A 18 6.62 -8.63 -5.03
CA LEU A 18 6.74 -7.22 -5.35
C LEU A 18 5.40 -6.55 -5.07
N VAL A 19 5.42 -5.47 -4.32
CA VAL A 19 4.24 -4.64 -4.05
C VAL A 19 4.44 -3.33 -4.79
N PHE A 20 3.53 -3.00 -5.69
CA PHE A 20 3.60 -1.80 -6.52
C PHE A 20 2.31 -1.00 -6.39
N ASN A 21 2.44 0.33 -6.29
CA ASN A 21 1.28 1.22 -6.31
C ASN A 21 1.24 1.99 -7.62
N GLY A 22 0.16 1.80 -8.39
CA GLY A 22 0.01 2.41 -9.71
C GLY A 22 -0.17 3.92 -9.69
N ARG A 23 -0.66 4.50 -8.58
CA ARG A 23 -0.87 5.94 -8.44
C ARG A 23 0.43 6.68 -8.13
N THR A 24 1.18 6.19 -7.13
CA THR A 24 2.41 6.85 -6.69
C THR A 24 3.66 6.37 -7.41
N LYS A 25 3.55 5.25 -8.13
CA LYS A 25 4.67 4.58 -8.82
C LYS A 25 5.75 4.08 -7.86
N ARG A 26 5.41 3.94 -6.59
CA ARG A 26 6.30 3.36 -5.59
C ARG A 26 6.19 1.85 -5.58
N PHE A 27 7.28 1.20 -5.20
CA PHE A 27 7.28 -0.25 -5.05
C PHE A 27 8.26 -0.68 -3.95
N PHE A 28 8.05 -1.88 -3.44
CA PHE A 28 9.02 -2.52 -2.56
C PHE A 28 8.90 -4.04 -2.70
N GLU A 29 9.95 -4.74 -2.31
CA GLU A 29 9.98 -6.20 -2.32
C GLU A 29 9.84 -6.76 -0.91
N VAL A 30 9.12 -7.86 -0.79
CA VAL A 30 8.94 -8.58 0.47
C VAL A 30 9.46 -10.00 0.29
N SER A 31 10.22 -10.50 1.27
CA SER A 31 10.70 -11.87 1.22
C SER A 31 9.54 -12.87 1.20
N GLU A 32 9.75 -14.02 0.60
CA GLU A 32 8.76 -15.09 0.57
C GLU A 32 8.20 -15.40 1.95
N ARG A 33 9.08 -15.43 2.95
CA ARG A 33 8.73 -15.73 4.34
C ARG A 33 7.66 -14.77 4.89
N ASN A 34 7.72 -13.50 4.52
CA ASN A 34 6.85 -12.47 5.05
C ASN A 34 5.74 -12.04 4.09
N ALA A 35 5.71 -12.59 2.89
CA ALA A 35 4.82 -12.12 1.82
C ALA A 35 3.34 -12.12 2.22
N THR A 36 2.85 -13.24 2.76
CA THR A 36 1.44 -13.37 3.15
C THR A 36 1.08 -12.38 4.26
N ALA A 37 1.96 -12.25 5.27
CA ALA A 37 1.72 -11.34 6.39
C ALA A 37 1.68 -9.88 5.95
N PHE A 38 2.63 -9.46 5.11
CA PHE A 38 2.66 -8.09 4.61
C PHE A 38 1.46 -7.76 3.73
N ARG A 39 1.06 -8.71 2.90
CA ARG A 39 -0.12 -8.53 2.06
C ARG A 39 -1.37 -8.31 2.91
N ASP A 40 -1.56 -9.11 3.95
CA ASP A 40 -2.69 -8.96 4.87
C ASP A 40 -2.67 -7.61 5.59
N ILE A 41 -1.50 -7.18 6.06
CA ILE A 41 -1.34 -5.89 6.73
C ILE A 41 -1.77 -4.73 5.81
N ILE A 42 -1.39 -4.79 4.55
CA ILE A 42 -1.70 -3.73 3.59
C ILE A 42 -3.16 -3.81 3.10
N GLU A 43 -3.66 -4.99 2.78
CA GLU A 43 -5.02 -5.15 2.23
C GLU A 43 -6.12 -5.01 3.27
N ASN A 44 -5.83 -5.38 4.51
CA ASN A 44 -6.83 -5.40 5.58
C ASN A 44 -6.37 -4.59 6.80
N PRO A 45 -6.19 -3.27 6.65
CA PRO A 45 -5.78 -2.43 7.78
C PRO A 45 -6.90 -2.34 8.80
N THR A 46 -6.57 -2.63 10.06
CA THR A 46 -7.49 -2.54 11.19
C THR A 46 -6.87 -1.66 12.27
N ALA A 47 -7.69 -1.19 13.23
CA ALA A 47 -7.20 -0.40 14.35
C ALA A 47 -6.15 -1.18 15.16
N GLU A 48 -6.37 -2.49 15.37
CA GLU A 48 -5.40 -3.34 16.06
C GLU A 48 -4.07 -3.43 15.32
N LYS A 49 -4.13 -3.67 14.02
CA LYS A 49 -2.92 -3.73 13.19
C LYS A 49 -2.19 -2.40 13.16
N PHE A 50 -2.93 -1.29 13.09
CA PHE A 50 -2.35 0.04 13.13
C PHE A 50 -1.56 0.27 14.42
N GLU A 51 -2.12 -0.11 15.56
CA GLU A 51 -1.42 0.02 16.84
C GLU A 51 -0.17 -0.86 16.89
N GLN A 52 -0.25 -2.08 16.36
CA GLN A 52 0.86 -3.02 16.36
C GLN A 52 1.98 -2.65 15.40
N TYR A 53 1.64 -2.11 14.23
CA TYR A 53 2.59 -1.82 13.15
C TYR A 53 2.58 -0.35 12.75
N LYS A 54 2.46 0.54 13.72
CA LYS A 54 2.26 1.97 13.49
C LYS A 54 3.27 2.60 12.55
N LEU A 55 4.57 2.38 12.78
CA LEU A 55 5.62 2.97 11.95
C LEU A 55 5.56 2.45 10.52
N PHE A 56 5.25 1.17 10.34
CA PHE A 56 5.08 0.59 9.03
C PHE A 56 3.91 1.24 8.27
N TYR A 57 2.75 1.39 8.93
CA TYR A 57 1.59 2.01 8.29
C TYR A 57 1.82 3.48 7.94
N LEU A 58 2.51 4.22 8.80
CA LEU A 58 2.83 5.62 8.51
C LEU A 58 3.71 5.73 7.27
N ARG A 59 4.68 4.83 7.12
CA ARG A 59 5.53 4.78 5.93
C ARG A 59 4.73 4.38 4.69
N MET A 60 3.86 3.38 4.82
CA MET A 60 3.02 2.94 3.72
C MET A 60 2.05 4.02 3.28
N ARG A 61 1.55 4.82 4.21
CA ARG A 61 0.72 5.98 3.91
C ARG A 61 1.51 7.02 3.11
N ASP A 62 2.73 7.32 3.53
CA ASP A 62 3.58 8.30 2.84
C ASP A 62 3.90 7.87 1.41
N GLU A 63 4.01 6.57 1.16
CA GLU A 63 4.28 6.03 -0.16
C GLU A 63 3.02 5.69 -0.96
N GLY A 64 1.84 5.86 -0.38
CA GLY A 64 0.57 5.71 -1.07
C GLY A 64 -0.06 4.33 -1.05
N PHE A 65 0.51 3.37 -0.34
CA PHE A 65 -0.04 2.00 -0.27
C PHE A 65 -1.27 1.91 0.63
N VAL A 66 -1.37 2.76 1.63
CA VAL A 66 -2.56 2.93 2.47
C VAL A 66 -2.90 4.41 2.57
N LEU A 67 -4.14 4.72 2.93
CA LEU A 67 -4.66 6.08 2.97
C LEU A 67 -5.46 6.29 4.25
N GLU A 68 -5.57 7.55 4.67
CA GLU A 68 -6.54 7.90 5.70
C GLU A 68 -7.95 7.64 5.16
N ASP A 69 -8.88 7.26 6.04
CA ASP A 69 -10.23 6.83 5.62
C ASP A 69 -10.99 7.89 4.83
N GLU A 70 -10.78 9.16 5.14
CA GLU A 70 -11.47 10.29 4.50
C GLU A 70 -10.89 10.69 3.16
N VAL A 71 -9.74 10.16 2.74
CA VAL A 71 -9.10 10.53 1.48
C VAL A 71 -9.82 9.88 0.30
N ASP A 72 -10.15 10.68 -0.71
CA ASP A 72 -10.68 10.21 -1.98
C ASP A 72 -9.52 10.04 -2.97
N GLU A 73 -9.10 8.80 -3.17
CA GLU A 73 -7.96 8.48 -4.03
C GLU A 73 -8.19 8.83 -5.49
N PHE A 74 -9.41 8.66 -5.97
CA PHE A 74 -9.77 9.05 -7.34
C PHE A 74 -9.59 10.55 -7.55
N LYS A 75 -9.97 11.34 -6.55
CA LYS A 75 -9.81 12.79 -6.59
C LYS A 75 -8.34 13.18 -6.67
N LEU A 76 -7.45 12.47 -5.97
CA LEU A 76 -6.01 12.71 -6.05
C LEU A 76 -5.48 12.50 -7.47
N ILE A 77 -5.96 11.48 -8.16
CA ILE A 77 -5.57 11.19 -9.55
C ILE A 77 -6.05 12.29 -10.48
N VAL A 78 -7.28 12.73 -10.32
CA VAL A 78 -7.85 13.82 -11.13
C VAL A 78 -7.08 15.12 -10.93
N GLU A 79 -6.71 15.44 -9.70
CA GLU A 79 -5.91 16.62 -9.38
C GLU A 79 -4.53 16.56 -10.04
N ASP A 80 -3.87 15.40 -10.03
CA ASP A 80 -2.58 15.23 -10.70
C ASP A 80 -2.68 15.46 -12.20
N ILE A 81 -3.73 14.96 -12.83
CA ILE A 81 -3.98 15.17 -14.26
C ILE A 81 -4.22 16.63 -14.56
N SER A 82 -4.95 17.32 -13.69
CA SER A 82 -5.32 18.75 -13.89
C SER A 82 -4.12 19.69 -13.80
N VAL A 83 -3.09 19.32 -13.07
CA VAL A 83 -1.89 20.14 -12.86
C VAL A 83 -0.92 20.05 -14.04
N GLN A 84 -1.06 19.02 -14.84
CA GLN A 84 -0.27 18.84 -16.06
C GLN A 84 -0.91 19.59 -17.22
#